data_f54fda2bdf9b2df32d89e3c41cbc94fc
#
_entry.id   f54fda2bdf9b2df32d89e3c41cbc94fc
#
_cell.length_a   1.000
_cell.length_b   1.000
_cell.length_c   1.000
_cell.angle_alpha   90.00
_cell.angle_beta   90.00
_cell.angle_gamma   90.00
#
_symmetry.space_group_name_H-M   'P 1'
#
loop_
_entity.id
_entity.type
_entity.pdbx_description
1 polymer ?
#
loop_
_entity_poly.entity_id
_entity_poly.type
_entity_poly.pdbx_seq_one_letter_code
_entity_poly.pdbx_strand_id
1 'polypeptide(L)'
;MQSTYVNTNILASIAKKGNKETKGCHQRQPIKSEIYPVQIEYSFKKGIIVQKAIQIMSRKETLTKNISAKKKHHILRNILIVFLSIIALFAIGIGAYNGIKHIRFKGYYEIATRRRDNPGLNDGYVTQGLCYLEDEDMYLTSGYRKDKESPSRVYSVDKDNKQHYAELYFIKDGAEKKFTYHCGGVASEGDYVYVAGASKIFSFKKSDILNSNKAVAVKSFSVNCAASFVFTDGQYLYTGEFNDGNAYKTNNTFTNTDGETTKAIISKYNLSDIDEKEKGIPVLEYAIRNSV
;
A
#
# COMPACT_ATOMS: atom_id res chain seq x y z
N MET A 1 -22.77 8.36 10.12
CA MET A 1 -21.32 8.22 10.39
C MET A 1 -20.61 8.21 9.04
N GLN A 2 -19.71 9.17 8.79
CA GLN A 2 -19.02 9.24 7.50
C GLN A 2 -17.82 8.31 7.53
N SER A 3 -17.86 7.23 6.76
CA SER A 3 -16.72 6.35 6.49
C SER A 3 -15.72 7.11 5.60
N THR A 4 -14.53 7.36 6.12
CA THR A 4 -13.48 8.09 5.40
C THR A 4 -12.72 7.12 4.49
N TYR A 5 -12.97 7.19 3.20
CA TYR A 5 -12.21 6.44 2.19
C TYR A 5 -10.77 6.92 2.11
N VAL A 6 -9.82 6.05 2.36
CA VAL A 6 -8.43 6.27 1.95
C VAL A 6 -8.32 5.76 0.51
N ASN A 7 -8.16 6.68 -0.43
CA ASN A 7 -7.95 6.33 -1.84
C ASN A 7 -6.59 5.64 -2.00
N THR A 8 -6.59 4.32 -2.12
CA THR A 8 -5.41 3.47 -2.26
C THR A 8 -4.55 3.82 -3.49
N ASN A 9 -5.12 4.53 -4.47
CA ASN A 9 -4.39 4.98 -5.66
C ASN A 9 -3.33 6.04 -5.36
N ILE A 10 -3.45 6.80 -4.26
CA ILE A 10 -2.43 7.78 -3.85
C ILE A 10 -1.15 7.08 -3.40
N LEU A 11 -1.26 5.94 -2.73
CA LEU A 11 -0.10 5.17 -2.28
C LEU A 11 0.64 4.49 -3.44
N ALA A 12 -0.09 4.01 -4.45
CA ALA A 12 0.49 3.40 -5.64
C ALA A 12 1.24 4.42 -6.54
N SER A 13 0.75 5.67 -6.62
CA SER A 13 1.39 6.72 -7.43
C SER A 13 2.70 7.23 -6.82
N ILE A 14 2.81 7.23 -5.50
CA ILE A 14 4.04 7.64 -4.79
C ILE A 14 5.16 6.60 -4.98
N ALA A 15 4.81 5.31 -5.02
CA ALA A 15 5.77 4.23 -5.26
C ALA A 15 6.30 4.21 -6.73
N LYS A 16 5.49 4.69 -7.70
CA LYS A 16 5.87 4.65 -9.13
C LYS A 16 6.80 5.80 -9.57
N LYS A 17 6.89 6.88 -8.82
CA LYS A 17 7.74 8.04 -9.19
C LYS A 17 9.22 7.88 -8.83
N GLY A 18 9.59 6.83 -8.10
CA GLY A 18 10.96 6.58 -7.65
C GLY A 18 11.84 5.74 -8.58
N ASN A 19 11.30 5.20 -9.69
CA ASN A 19 12.04 4.25 -10.54
C ASN A 19 11.98 4.64 -12.02
N LYS A 20 12.63 5.73 -12.41
CA LYS A 20 13.10 5.93 -13.78
C LYS A 20 14.58 6.25 -13.75
N GLU A 21 15.29 5.41 -14.51
CA GLU A 21 16.71 5.46 -14.91
C GLU A 21 17.69 4.72 -14.02
N THR A 22 18.00 3.48 -14.40
CA THR A 22 19.34 3.11 -14.86
C THR A 22 19.27 1.72 -15.51
N LYS A 23 19.54 1.67 -16.82
CA LYS A 23 19.93 0.45 -17.54
C LYS A 23 21.37 0.14 -17.15
N GLY A 24 21.60 -1.04 -16.57
CA GLY A 24 22.96 -1.53 -16.29
C GLY A 24 22.86 -2.94 -15.70
N CYS A 25 23.07 -3.92 -16.57
CA CYS A 25 23.14 -5.34 -16.27
C CYS A 25 24.32 -5.63 -15.34
N HIS A 26 24.08 -6.08 -14.10
CA HIS A 26 24.97 -6.98 -13.37
C HIS A 26 24.18 -7.73 -12.27
N GLN A 27 24.29 -9.05 -12.32
CA GLN A 27 23.79 -9.98 -11.33
C GLN A 27 24.19 -9.55 -9.92
N ARG A 28 23.23 -9.31 -9.03
CA ARG A 28 23.46 -9.20 -7.60
C ARG A 28 22.51 -10.16 -6.87
N GLN A 29 23.10 -10.94 -5.98
CA GLN A 29 22.42 -11.81 -5.03
C GLN A 29 21.40 -11.06 -4.16
N PRO A 30 20.39 -11.74 -3.63
CA PRO A 30 19.34 -11.08 -2.84
C PRO A 30 19.91 -10.58 -1.51
N ILE A 31 19.82 -9.27 -1.32
CA ILE A 31 20.11 -8.63 -0.04
C ILE A 31 18.87 -8.83 0.84
N LYS A 32 19.02 -9.56 1.95
CA LYS A 32 18.04 -9.59 3.03
C LYS A 32 17.94 -8.17 3.62
N SER A 33 16.85 -7.47 3.34
CA SER A 33 16.55 -6.18 3.98
C SER A 33 15.79 -6.41 5.28
N GLU A 34 16.52 -6.48 6.39
CA GLU A 34 15.92 -6.33 7.72
C GLU A 34 15.60 -4.85 7.94
N ILE A 35 14.33 -4.52 8.05
CA ILE A 35 13.87 -3.17 8.38
C ILE A 35 13.92 -3.01 9.90
N TYR A 36 15.05 -2.50 10.40
CA TYR A 36 15.12 -1.99 11.78
C TYR A 36 14.50 -0.58 11.84
N PRO A 37 13.89 -0.19 12.97
CA PRO A 37 13.31 1.14 13.09
C PRO A 37 14.39 2.21 12.89
N VAL A 38 14.13 3.12 11.97
CA VAL A 38 15.06 4.16 11.45
C VAL A 38 15.76 4.97 12.54
N GLN A 39 15.22 5.06 13.75
CA GLN A 39 15.84 5.81 14.86
C GLN A 39 17.07 5.13 15.46
N ILE A 40 17.15 3.79 15.49
CA ILE A 40 18.30 3.07 16.06
C ILE A 40 19.45 3.07 15.04
N GLU A 41 19.16 2.93 13.77
CA GLU A 41 20.18 2.93 12.71
C GLU A 41 20.84 4.32 12.55
N TYR A 42 20.09 5.41 12.77
CA TYR A 42 20.63 6.77 12.73
C TYR A 42 21.60 7.07 13.89
N SER A 43 21.36 6.52 15.07
CA SER A 43 22.25 6.67 16.24
C SER A 43 23.51 5.82 16.07
N PHE A 44 23.40 4.63 15.49
CA PHE A 44 24.54 3.73 15.28
C PHE A 44 25.49 4.24 14.18
N LYS A 45 24.95 4.74 13.06
CA LYS A 45 25.77 5.39 12.00
C LYS A 45 26.47 6.67 12.48
N LYS A 46 25.84 7.45 13.37
CA LYS A 46 26.50 8.59 14.02
C LYS A 46 27.71 8.16 14.86
N GLY A 47 27.61 7.10 15.61
CA GLY A 47 28.70 6.56 16.41
C GLY A 47 29.88 6.10 15.55
N ILE A 48 29.62 5.41 14.43
CA ILE A 48 30.65 4.92 13.50
C ILE A 48 31.33 6.06 12.75
N ILE A 49 30.59 7.09 12.34
CA ILE A 49 31.16 8.27 11.66
C ILE A 49 32.05 9.05 12.62
N VAL A 50 31.64 9.23 13.86
CA VAL A 50 32.44 9.91 14.89
C VAL A 50 33.74 9.11 15.23
N GLN A 51 33.63 7.80 15.40
CA GLN A 51 34.81 6.95 15.63
C GLN A 51 35.80 6.94 14.45
N LYS A 52 35.31 6.87 13.21
CA LYS A 52 36.18 6.99 12.02
C LYS A 52 36.81 8.38 11.90
N ALA A 53 36.06 9.44 12.22
CA ALA A 53 36.60 10.81 12.24
C ALA A 53 37.74 10.93 13.30
N ILE A 54 37.53 10.40 14.51
CA ILE A 54 38.54 10.37 15.58
C ILE A 54 39.77 9.55 15.16
N GLN A 55 39.56 8.39 14.51
CA GLN A 55 40.67 7.52 14.08
C GLN A 55 41.50 8.12 12.92
N ILE A 56 40.88 8.86 12.02
CA ILE A 56 41.57 9.61 10.95
C ILE A 56 42.37 10.78 11.54
N MET A 57 41.82 11.47 12.55
CA MET A 57 42.53 12.54 13.26
C MET A 57 43.77 12.02 13.97
N SER A 58 43.67 10.94 14.72
CA SER A 58 44.78 10.31 15.44
C SER A 58 45.92 9.82 14.52
N ARG A 59 45.61 9.24 13.34
CA ARG A 59 46.61 8.82 12.35
C ARG A 59 47.34 9.98 11.70
N LYS A 60 46.74 11.15 11.55
CA LYS A 60 47.40 12.34 11.01
C LYS A 60 48.36 13.02 11.99
N GLU A 61 48.09 12.96 13.29
CA GLU A 61 49.04 13.48 14.30
C GLU A 61 50.37 12.77 14.31
N THR A 62 50.40 11.47 14.00
CA THR A 62 51.64 10.68 13.93
C THR A 62 52.49 10.97 12.69
N LEU A 63 51.87 11.40 11.59
CA LEU A 63 52.55 11.61 10.31
C LEU A 63 53.09 13.04 10.08
N THR A 64 52.78 13.98 10.96
CA THR A 64 53.06 15.39 10.69
C THR A 64 53.83 16.17 11.76
N LYS A 65 54.70 15.50 12.52
CA LYS A 65 55.53 16.15 13.54
C LYS A 65 56.51 17.23 13.03
N ASN A 66 56.58 17.49 11.72
CA ASN A 66 57.59 18.39 11.15
C ASN A 66 57.08 19.62 10.37
N ILE A 67 55.82 20.01 10.49
CA ILE A 67 55.33 21.23 9.85
C ILE A 67 54.77 22.17 10.93
N SER A 68 55.25 23.43 10.91
CA SER A 68 54.91 24.49 11.85
C SER A 68 53.53 24.41 12.46
N ALA A 69 53.42 24.17 13.77
CA ALA A 69 52.19 23.88 14.52
C ALA A 69 51.07 24.93 14.39
N LYS A 70 51.44 26.21 14.21
CA LYS A 70 50.42 27.28 14.06
C LYS A 70 49.67 27.23 12.75
N LYS A 71 50.29 26.91 11.61
CA LYS A 71 49.63 26.89 10.30
C LYS A 71 48.68 25.69 10.17
N LYS A 72 49.03 24.58 10.82
CA LYS A 72 48.18 23.36 10.85
C LYS A 72 46.86 23.55 11.59
N HIS A 73 46.89 24.26 12.71
CA HIS A 73 45.65 24.48 13.51
C HIS A 73 44.61 25.28 12.75
N HIS A 74 45.01 26.26 11.93
CA HIS A 74 44.07 27.06 11.13
C HIS A 74 43.45 26.26 9.98
N ILE A 75 44.23 25.41 9.30
CA ILE A 75 43.73 24.56 8.21
C ILE A 75 42.74 23.54 8.75
N LEU A 76 43.09 22.85 9.84
CA LEU A 76 42.24 21.84 10.46
C LEU A 76 40.91 22.45 10.97
N ARG A 77 41.01 23.64 11.61
CA ARG A 77 39.85 24.40 12.05
C ARG A 77 38.92 24.78 10.87
N ASN A 78 39.50 25.25 9.76
CA ASN A 78 38.73 25.64 8.58
C ASN A 78 38.09 24.41 7.91
N ILE A 79 38.76 23.26 7.83
CA ILE A 79 38.19 22.01 7.34
C ILE A 79 37.03 21.57 8.23
N LEU A 80 37.20 21.64 9.55
CA LEU A 80 36.16 21.28 10.51
C LEU A 80 34.92 22.22 10.38
N ILE A 81 35.16 23.53 10.21
CA ILE A 81 34.08 24.51 10.01
C ILE A 81 33.31 24.20 8.73
N VAL A 82 34.00 23.93 7.61
CA VAL A 82 33.36 23.57 6.33
C VAL A 82 32.57 22.26 6.49
N PHE A 83 33.13 21.26 7.14
CA PHE A 83 32.45 19.99 7.38
C PHE A 83 31.18 20.15 8.23
N LEU A 84 31.27 20.91 9.33
CA LEU A 84 30.12 21.22 10.19
C LEU A 84 29.06 22.06 9.45
N SER A 85 29.51 22.98 8.59
CA SER A 85 28.59 23.77 7.75
C SER A 85 27.82 22.90 6.76
N ILE A 86 28.46 21.90 6.15
CA ILE A 86 27.81 20.93 5.25
C ILE A 86 26.77 20.12 6.03
N ILE A 87 27.10 19.65 7.23
CA ILE A 87 26.15 18.91 8.08
C ILE A 87 24.97 19.78 8.46
N ALA A 88 25.23 21.05 8.84
CA ALA A 88 24.17 21.99 9.18
C ALA A 88 23.23 22.26 7.99
N LEU A 89 23.77 22.45 6.78
CA LEU A 89 22.97 22.61 5.56
C LEU A 89 22.12 21.38 5.25
N PHE A 90 22.68 20.19 5.45
CA PHE A 90 21.92 18.94 5.29
C PHE A 90 20.78 18.83 6.30
N ALA A 91 21.03 19.16 7.57
CA ALA A 91 20.01 19.15 8.61
C ALA A 91 18.90 20.18 8.34
N ILE A 92 19.26 21.38 7.88
CA ILE A 92 18.30 22.41 7.47
C ILE A 92 17.48 21.94 6.28
N GLY A 93 18.11 21.32 5.27
CA GLY A 93 17.43 20.77 4.10
C GLY A 93 16.40 19.70 4.47
N ILE A 94 16.75 18.79 5.36
CA ILE A 94 15.82 17.75 5.88
C ILE A 94 14.68 18.39 6.67
N GLY A 95 14.99 19.35 7.54
CA GLY A 95 13.99 20.09 8.32
C GLY A 95 13.01 20.85 7.43
N ALA A 96 13.52 21.57 6.42
CA ALA A 96 12.72 22.30 5.45
C ALA A 96 11.82 21.36 4.62
N TYR A 97 12.37 20.23 4.13
CA TYR A 97 11.60 19.20 3.41
C TYR A 97 10.45 18.66 4.24
N ASN A 98 10.70 18.31 5.50
CA ASN A 98 9.65 17.81 6.40
C ASN A 98 8.63 18.89 6.74
N GLY A 99 9.06 20.13 6.94
CA GLY A 99 8.18 21.27 7.19
C GLY A 99 7.25 21.53 6.00
N ILE A 100 7.79 21.61 4.78
CA ILE A 100 7.01 21.78 3.54
C ILE A 100 6.02 20.63 3.37
N LYS A 101 6.45 19.40 3.63
CA LYS A 101 5.58 18.21 3.57
C LYS A 101 4.43 18.30 4.57
N HIS A 102 4.69 18.71 5.81
CA HIS A 102 3.65 18.90 6.82
C HIS A 102 2.67 20.02 6.45
N ILE A 103 3.15 21.14 5.93
CA ILE A 103 2.29 22.25 5.49
C ILE A 103 1.44 21.81 4.29
N ARG A 104 2.06 21.18 3.29
CA ARG A 104 1.37 20.75 2.06
C ARG A 104 0.28 19.69 2.32
N PHE A 105 0.50 18.84 3.29
CA PHE A 105 -0.43 17.76 3.64
C PHE A 105 -1.04 17.94 5.03
N LYS A 106 -1.20 19.19 5.48
CA LYS A 106 -1.72 19.51 6.81
C LYS A 106 -3.02 18.77 7.13
N GLY A 107 -4.02 18.84 6.24
CA GLY A 107 -5.30 18.15 6.43
C GLY A 107 -5.16 16.63 6.58
N TYR A 108 -4.21 16.00 5.89
CA TYR A 108 -3.92 14.59 6.08
C TYR A 108 -3.34 14.31 7.48
N TYR A 109 -2.34 15.10 7.92
CA TYR A 109 -1.70 14.88 9.22
C TYR A 109 -2.61 15.19 10.42
N GLU A 110 -3.61 16.04 10.24
CA GLU A 110 -4.61 16.34 11.28
C GLU A 110 -5.57 15.16 11.54
N ILE A 111 -5.88 14.36 10.50
CA ILE A 111 -6.82 13.24 10.59
C ILE A 111 -6.15 11.87 10.55
N ALA A 112 -4.94 11.78 10.02
CA ALA A 112 -4.23 10.52 9.88
C ALA A 112 -3.60 10.09 11.20
N THR A 113 -4.03 8.95 11.71
CA THR A 113 -3.42 8.28 12.86
C THR A 113 -2.89 6.94 12.41
N ARG A 114 -1.60 6.66 12.70
CA ARG A 114 -1.06 5.31 12.45
C ARG A 114 -1.73 4.36 13.44
N ARG A 115 -2.53 3.45 12.92
CA ARG A 115 -3.24 2.46 13.72
C ARG A 115 -2.55 1.11 13.71
N ARG A 116 -2.23 0.59 12.53
CA ARG A 116 -1.72 -0.77 12.33
C ARG A 116 -0.77 -0.84 11.15
N ASP A 117 0.06 -1.85 11.12
CA ASP A 117 1.00 -2.07 10.02
C ASP A 117 0.31 -2.79 8.86
N ASN A 118 0.72 -2.46 7.63
CA ASN A 118 0.24 -3.16 6.46
C ASN A 118 0.94 -4.53 6.36
N PRO A 119 0.20 -5.64 6.41
CA PRO A 119 0.78 -6.97 6.45
C PRO A 119 1.36 -7.42 5.11
N GLY A 120 2.24 -8.42 5.15
CA GLY A 120 2.69 -9.17 3.98
C GLY A 120 3.58 -8.42 2.99
N LEU A 121 4.00 -7.18 3.25
CA LEU A 121 4.82 -6.37 2.34
C LEU A 121 6.16 -7.02 2.00
N ASN A 122 6.74 -7.77 2.94
CA ASN A 122 8.06 -8.40 2.79
C ASN A 122 7.98 -9.78 2.10
N ASP A 123 6.79 -10.36 1.95
CA ASP A 123 6.61 -11.67 1.33
C ASP A 123 6.01 -11.62 -0.07
N GLY A 124 6.06 -10.45 -0.70
CA GLY A 124 5.58 -10.23 -2.07
C GLY A 124 4.07 -10.04 -2.18
N TYR A 125 3.39 -9.72 -1.09
CA TYR A 125 1.99 -9.34 -1.11
C TYR A 125 1.81 -7.91 -1.60
N VAL A 126 0.83 -7.70 -2.46
CA VAL A 126 0.44 -6.39 -3.00
C VAL A 126 -0.95 -6.06 -2.51
N THR A 127 -1.03 -5.23 -1.48
CA THR A 127 -2.31 -4.80 -0.89
C THR A 127 -3.12 -3.99 -1.89
N GLN A 128 -4.41 -4.28 -1.99
CA GLN A 128 -5.37 -3.62 -2.89
C GLN A 128 -6.57 -3.04 -2.14
N GLY A 129 -7.20 -3.81 -1.28
CA GLY A 129 -8.41 -3.45 -0.55
C GLY A 129 -8.20 -3.32 0.95
N LEU A 130 -9.08 -2.57 1.60
CA LEU A 130 -9.12 -2.36 3.05
C LEU A 130 -10.57 -2.33 3.53
N CYS A 131 -10.86 -3.08 4.59
CA CYS A 131 -12.12 -3.07 5.30
C CYS A 131 -11.84 -3.04 6.81
N TYR A 132 -12.69 -2.38 7.58
CA TYR A 132 -12.65 -2.42 9.05
C TYR A 132 -13.85 -3.20 9.57
N LEU A 133 -13.60 -4.17 10.41
CA LEU A 133 -14.59 -4.95 11.14
C LEU A 133 -14.78 -4.30 12.50
N GLU A 134 -15.91 -3.61 12.69
CA GLU A 134 -16.17 -2.85 13.92
C GLU A 134 -16.31 -3.76 15.15
N ASP A 135 -17.05 -4.85 15.00
CA ASP A 135 -17.33 -5.78 16.11
C ASP A 135 -16.06 -6.51 16.60
N GLU A 136 -15.17 -6.83 15.69
CA GLU A 136 -13.92 -7.55 15.99
C GLU A 136 -12.74 -6.60 16.27
N ASP A 137 -12.89 -5.28 16.08
CA ASP A 137 -11.82 -4.28 16.09
C ASP A 137 -10.61 -4.71 15.26
N MET A 138 -10.88 -5.19 14.04
CA MET A 138 -9.88 -5.71 13.11
C MET A 138 -9.91 -4.98 11.76
N TYR A 139 -8.76 -4.92 11.08
CA TYR A 139 -8.69 -4.55 9.66
C TYR A 139 -8.51 -5.80 8.81
N LEU A 140 -9.27 -5.87 7.73
CA LEU A 140 -9.01 -6.80 6.64
C LEU A 140 -8.30 -6.06 5.51
N THR A 141 -7.27 -6.67 4.95
CA THR A 141 -6.64 -6.19 3.71
C THR A 141 -6.65 -7.29 2.68
N SER A 142 -7.13 -7.00 1.48
CA SER A 142 -7.09 -7.93 0.36
C SER A 142 -5.99 -7.58 -0.62
N GLY A 143 -5.47 -8.57 -1.33
CA GLY A 143 -4.45 -8.35 -2.33
C GLY A 143 -3.96 -9.63 -2.98
N TYR A 144 -3.04 -9.47 -3.92
CA TYR A 144 -2.47 -10.56 -4.71
C TYR A 144 -0.97 -10.76 -4.43
N ARG A 145 -0.44 -11.88 -4.92
CA ARG A 145 0.99 -12.19 -4.86
C ARG A 145 1.69 -11.69 -6.12
N LYS A 146 2.89 -11.12 -5.97
CA LYS A 146 3.71 -10.62 -7.10
C LYS A 146 4.04 -11.68 -8.14
N ASP A 147 4.14 -12.95 -7.71
CA ASP A 147 4.40 -14.08 -8.59
C ASP A 147 3.23 -14.40 -9.53
N LYS A 148 2.01 -13.92 -9.21
CA LYS A 148 0.76 -14.15 -9.96
C LYS A 148 0.34 -15.64 -10.10
N GLU A 149 1.01 -16.54 -9.43
CA GLU A 149 0.78 -17.99 -9.44
C GLU A 149 0.28 -18.50 -8.08
N SER A 150 0.70 -17.86 -7.01
CA SER A 150 0.23 -18.12 -5.65
C SER A 150 -1.18 -17.56 -5.44
N PRO A 151 -1.98 -18.17 -4.56
CA PRO A 151 -3.29 -17.63 -4.23
C PRO A 151 -3.19 -16.20 -3.69
N SER A 152 -4.14 -15.38 -4.08
CA SER A 152 -4.37 -14.07 -3.45
C SER A 152 -4.79 -14.30 -1.99
N ARG A 153 -4.63 -13.28 -1.17
CA ARG A 153 -4.84 -13.39 0.29
C ARG A 153 -5.73 -12.29 0.81
N VAL A 154 -6.42 -12.60 1.89
CA VAL A 154 -6.96 -11.61 2.81
C VAL A 154 -6.19 -11.75 4.11
N TYR A 155 -5.59 -10.67 4.55
CA TYR A 155 -4.99 -10.55 5.88
C TYR A 155 -5.99 -9.92 6.84
N SER A 156 -6.02 -10.43 8.06
CA SER A 156 -6.65 -9.77 9.22
C SER A 156 -5.56 -9.23 10.15
N VAL A 157 -5.77 -8.03 10.68
CA VAL A 157 -4.84 -7.36 11.59
C VAL A 157 -5.62 -6.85 12.79
N ASP A 158 -5.36 -7.39 13.97
CA ASP A 158 -6.03 -6.99 15.20
C ASP A 158 -5.47 -5.70 15.80
N LYS A 159 -6.03 -5.25 16.90
CA LYS A 159 -5.60 -4.05 17.65
C LYS A 159 -4.15 -4.11 18.13
N ASP A 160 -3.61 -5.31 18.35
CA ASP A 160 -2.25 -5.54 18.85
C ASP A 160 -1.24 -5.77 17.70
N ASN A 161 -1.65 -5.50 16.45
CA ASN A 161 -0.89 -5.78 15.21
C ASN A 161 -0.58 -7.26 14.97
N LYS A 162 -1.30 -8.18 15.60
CA LYS A 162 -1.21 -9.59 15.25
C LYS A 162 -1.84 -9.79 13.89
N GLN A 163 -1.13 -10.49 13.03
CA GLN A 163 -1.50 -10.70 11.64
C GLN A 163 -1.83 -12.17 11.41
N HIS A 164 -2.94 -12.41 10.74
CA HIS A 164 -3.30 -13.70 10.20
C HIS A 164 -3.64 -13.54 8.73
N TYR A 165 -3.55 -14.59 7.91
CA TYR A 165 -4.01 -14.56 6.54
C TYR A 165 -4.70 -15.85 6.13
N ALA A 166 -5.67 -15.71 5.23
CA ALA A 166 -6.27 -16.81 4.50
C ALA A 166 -5.90 -16.71 3.02
N GLU A 167 -5.43 -17.80 2.44
CA GLU A 167 -5.28 -17.95 1.00
C GLU A 167 -6.63 -18.24 0.36
N LEU A 168 -6.94 -17.57 -0.75
CA LEU A 168 -8.25 -17.62 -1.37
C LEU A 168 -8.33 -18.67 -2.49
N TYR A 169 -9.44 -19.38 -2.49
CA TYR A 169 -9.77 -20.40 -3.47
C TYR A 169 -11.24 -20.28 -3.89
N PHE A 170 -11.63 -20.90 -4.98
CA PHE A 170 -13.01 -20.98 -5.43
C PHE A 170 -13.26 -22.29 -6.19
N ILE A 171 -14.52 -22.69 -6.30
CA ILE A 171 -14.90 -23.86 -7.08
C ILE A 171 -15.25 -23.44 -8.50
N LYS A 172 -14.65 -24.11 -9.48
CA LYS A 172 -14.99 -23.98 -10.89
C LYS A 172 -15.05 -25.36 -11.53
N ASP A 173 -16.18 -25.65 -12.18
CA ASP A 173 -16.42 -26.95 -12.84
C ASP A 173 -16.19 -28.14 -11.88
N GLY A 174 -16.66 -28.01 -10.64
CA GLY A 174 -16.51 -29.03 -9.58
C GLY A 174 -15.12 -29.16 -8.99
N ALA A 175 -14.13 -28.42 -9.47
CA ALA A 175 -12.75 -28.45 -8.98
C ALA A 175 -12.35 -27.17 -8.26
N GLU A 176 -11.58 -27.32 -7.19
CA GLU A 176 -11.00 -26.19 -6.49
C GLU A 176 -9.89 -25.54 -7.33
N LYS A 177 -9.93 -24.23 -7.42
CA LYS A 177 -8.98 -23.39 -8.14
C LYS A 177 -8.42 -22.32 -7.23
N LYS A 178 -7.13 -21.99 -7.39
CA LYS A 178 -6.49 -20.86 -6.76
C LYS A 178 -7.16 -19.57 -7.22
N PHE A 179 -7.47 -18.69 -6.29
CA PHE A 179 -7.93 -17.35 -6.61
C PHE A 179 -6.68 -16.45 -6.84
N THR A 180 -6.32 -16.20 -8.09
CA THR A 180 -5.13 -15.44 -8.48
C THR A 180 -5.48 -14.05 -9.03
N TYR A 181 -6.71 -13.59 -8.81
CA TYR A 181 -7.15 -12.25 -9.21
C TYR A 181 -6.51 -11.17 -8.33
N HIS A 182 -6.60 -9.92 -8.76
CA HIS A 182 -6.00 -8.76 -8.06
C HIS A 182 -6.56 -8.51 -6.66
N CYS A 183 -7.77 -9.03 -6.33
CA CYS A 183 -8.44 -8.73 -5.06
C CYS A 183 -8.57 -7.23 -4.81
N GLY A 184 -9.10 -6.48 -5.80
CA GLY A 184 -9.11 -5.03 -5.83
C GLY A 184 -9.85 -4.37 -4.66
N GLY A 185 -10.75 -5.09 -3.99
CA GLY A 185 -11.49 -4.63 -2.83
C GLY A 185 -11.91 -5.76 -1.92
N VAL A 186 -12.17 -5.42 -0.67
CA VAL A 186 -12.73 -6.29 0.36
C VAL A 186 -13.77 -5.53 1.16
N ALA A 187 -14.92 -6.17 1.43
CA ALA A 187 -15.96 -5.67 2.30
C ALA A 187 -16.49 -6.81 3.17
N SER A 188 -17.14 -6.51 4.26
CA SER A 188 -17.75 -7.52 5.13
C SER A 188 -19.13 -7.08 5.56
N GLU A 189 -20.07 -8.03 5.58
CA GLU A 189 -21.38 -7.87 6.17
C GLU A 189 -21.88 -9.20 6.72
N GLY A 190 -22.40 -9.17 7.94
CA GLY A 190 -22.84 -10.38 8.64
C GLY A 190 -21.73 -11.43 8.74
N ASP A 191 -22.02 -12.65 8.32
CA ASP A 191 -21.08 -13.78 8.35
C ASP A 191 -20.16 -13.91 7.12
N TYR A 192 -20.22 -12.92 6.20
CA TYR A 192 -19.51 -13.01 4.93
C TYR A 192 -18.50 -11.90 4.74
N VAL A 193 -17.45 -12.27 4.00
CA VAL A 193 -16.45 -11.35 3.43
C VAL A 193 -16.56 -11.42 1.91
N TYR A 194 -16.72 -10.27 1.30
CA TYR A 194 -16.85 -10.09 -0.15
C TYR A 194 -15.55 -9.60 -0.73
N VAL A 195 -15.07 -10.25 -1.78
CA VAL A 195 -13.82 -9.89 -2.47
C VAL A 195 -14.09 -9.68 -3.94
N ALA A 196 -13.63 -8.56 -4.48
CA ALA A 196 -13.72 -8.24 -5.89
C ALA A 196 -12.61 -8.95 -6.69
N GLY A 197 -13.00 -9.61 -7.79
CA GLY A 197 -12.05 -10.28 -8.67
C GLY A 197 -12.59 -10.46 -10.09
N ALA A 198 -11.88 -9.96 -11.09
CA ALA A 198 -12.32 -9.91 -12.48
C ALA A 198 -13.68 -9.18 -12.62
N SER A 199 -14.69 -9.81 -13.20
CA SER A 199 -16.07 -9.28 -13.29
C SER A 199 -17.02 -10.02 -12.35
N LYS A 200 -16.51 -10.34 -11.14
CA LYS A 200 -17.27 -11.06 -10.11
C LYS A 200 -16.97 -10.54 -8.72
N ILE A 201 -17.94 -10.73 -7.85
CA ILE A 201 -17.75 -10.67 -6.39
C ILE A 201 -17.81 -12.10 -5.87
N PHE A 202 -16.88 -12.44 -5.00
CA PHE A 202 -16.78 -13.74 -4.36
C PHE A 202 -17.09 -13.59 -2.88
N SER A 203 -17.96 -14.45 -2.36
CA SER A 203 -18.36 -14.48 -0.95
C SER A 203 -17.59 -15.58 -0.23
N PHE A 204 -16.95 -15.25 0.87
CA PHE A 204 -16.24 -16.17 1.76
C PHE A 204 -16.88 -16.13 3.14
N LYS A 205 -16.85 -17.23 3.87
CA LYS A 205 -17.22 -17.20 5.29
C LYS A 205 -16.22 -16.34 6.07
N LYS A 206 -16.72 -15.41 6.88
CA LYS A 206 -15.87 -14.56 7.74
C LYS A 206 -15.01 -15.41 8.66
N SER A 207 -15.59 -16.48 9.22
CA SER A 207 -14.86 -17.43 10.07
C SER A 207 -13.65 -18.06 9.40
N ASP A 208 -13.73 -18.39 8.10
CA ASP A 208 -12.62 -18.99 7.36
C ASP A 208 -11.51 -17.94 7.12
N ILE A 209 -11.89 -16.71 6.82
CA ILE A 209 -10.93 -15.59 6.66
C ILE A 209 -10.18 -15.30 7.96
N LEU A 210 -10.86 -15.35 9.10
CA LEU A 210 -10.28 -14.97 10.39
C LEU A 210 -9.51 -16.09 11.08
N ASN A 211 -9.89 -17.36 10.83
CA ASN A 211 -9.39 -18.48 11.64
C ASN A 211 -8.72 -19.61 10.85
N SER A 212 -8.74 -19.56 9.50
CA SER A 212 -8.15 -20.58 8.65
C SER A 212 -7.10 -20.00 7.72
N ASN A 213 -6.03 -20.75 7.45
CA ASN A 213 -5.02 -20.35 6.46
C ASN A 213 -5.53 -20.48 5.02
N LYS A 214 -6.75 -20.97 4.83
CA LYS A 214 -7.38 -21.19 3.54
C LYS A 214 -8.87 -20.88 3.63
N ALA A 215 -9.37 -20.09 2.69
CA ALA A 215 -10.78 -19.82 2.52
C ALA A 215 -11.23 -20.19 1.10
N VAL A 216 -12.31 -20.93 1.00
CA VAL A 216 -12.93 -21.29 -0.30
C VAL A 216 -14.20 -20.48 -0.46
N ALA A 217 -14.32 -19.78 -1.59
CA ALA A 217 -15.52 -19.00 -1.87
C ALA A 217 -16.76 -19.90 -1.85
N VAL A 218 -17.73 -19.55 -1.04
CA VAL A 218 -19.03 -20.25 -0.97
C VAL A 218 -19.89 -19.93 -2.16
N LYS A 219 -19.69 -18.75 -2.77
CA LYS A 219 -20.41 -18.30 -3.96
C LYS A 219 -19.61 -17.30 -4.77
N SER A 220 -19.95 -17.16 -6.05
CA SER A 220 -19.50 -16.07 -6.90
C SER A 220 -20.70 -15.45 -7.62
N PHE A 221 -20.72 -14.13 -7.67
CA PHE A 221 -21.78 -13.31 -8.24
C PHE A 221 -21.19 -12.48 -9.40
N SER A 222 -21.68 -12.66 -10.60
CA SER A 222 -21.21 -11.92 -11.78
C SER A 222 -21.81 -10.53 -11.80
N VAL A 223 -20.96 -9.54 -12.04
CA VAL A 223 -21.32 -8.12 -12.13
C VAL A 223 -21.11 -7.60 -13.55
N ASN A 224 -21.69 -6.45 -13.86
CA ASN A 224 -21.68 -5.86 -15.21
C ASN A 224 -20.42 -5.03 -15.52
N CYS A 225 -19.45 -5.01 -14.60
CA CYS A 225 -18.25 -4.20 -14.73
C CYS A 225 -16.97 -5.01 -14.34
N ALA A 226 -15.81 -4.47 -14.67
CA ALA A 226 -14.54 -4.98 -14.15
C ALA A 226 -14.41 -4.57 -12.68
N ALA A 227 -14.76 -5.48 -11.76
CA ALA A 227 -14.82 -5.22 -10.33
C ALA A 227 -13.44 -4.90 -9.75
N SER A 228 -13.12 -3.62 -9.63
CA SER A 228 -11.85 -3.12 -9.09
C SER A 228 -11.90 -2.79 -7.60
N PHE A 229 -13.09 -2.71 -7.03
CA PHE A 229 -13.34 -2.55 -5.60
C PHE A 229 -14.70 -3.15 -5.24
N VAL A 230 -14.93 -3.35 -3.95
CA VAL A 230 -16.22 -3.70 -3.38
C VAL A 230 -16.42 -2.95 -2.07
N PHE A 231 -17.66 -2.54 -1.83
CA PHE A 231 -18.10 -1.89 -0.59
C PHE A 231 -19.54 -2.31 -0.29
N THR A 232 -19.94 -2.32 0.96
CA THR A 232 -21.33 -2.51 1.39
C THR A 232 -21.72 -1.46 2.42
N ASP A 233 -23.00 -1.06 2.40
CA ASP A 233 -23.66 -0.24 3.42
C ASP A 233 -24.59 -1.05 4.31
N GLY A 234 -24.52 -2.39 4.23
CA GLY A 234 -25.38 -3.33 4.94
C GLY A 234 -26.63 -3.75 4.17
N GLN A 235 -27.13 -2.92 3.26
CA GLN A 235 -28.29 -3.21 2.41
C GLN A 235 -27.88 -3.49 0.96
N TYR A 236 -26.91 -2.75 0.48
CA TYR A 236 -26.45 -2.79 -0.90
C TYR A 236 -24.96 -3.10 -0.98
N LEU A 237 -24.58 -3.71 -2.09
CA LEU A 237 -23.19 -3.89 -2.48
C LEU A 237 -22.88 -2.97 -3.65
N TYR A 238 -21.76 -2.27 -3.55
CA TYR A 238 -21.24 -1.38 -4.57
C TYR A 238 -19.95 -1.95 -5.12
N THR A 239 -19.82 -1.96 -6.43
CA THR A 239 -18.58 -2.31 -7.13
C THR A 239 -18.41 -1.41 -8.33
N GLY A 240 -17.19 -1.25 -8.81
CA GLY A 240 -16.93 -0.38 -9.94
C GLY A 240 -15.59 -0.62 -10.58
N GLU A 241 -15.35 0.16 -11.59
CA GLU A 241 -14.21 0.03 -12.50
C GLU A 241 -13.09 1.01 -12.14
N PHE A 242 -11.88 0.62 -12.48
CA PHE A 242 -10.72 1.49 -12.54
C PHE A 242 -10.29 1.62 -14.01
N ASN A 243 -10.23 2.85 -14.50
CA ASN A 243 -9.76 3.15 -15.86
C ASN A 243 -8.64 4.19 -15.80
N ASP A 244 -7.45 3.82 -16.25
CA ASP A 244 -6.29 4.72 -16.37
C ASP A 244 -6.07 5.19 -17.81
N GLY A 245 -6.98 4.81 -18.71
CA GLY A 245 -6.90 5.14 -20.14
C GLY A 245 -5.82 4.38 -20.92
N ASN A 246 -5.02 3.58 -20.27
CA ASN A 246 -3.86 2.91 -20.84
C ASN A 246 -3.85 1.39 -20.60
N ALA A 247 -3.36 0.96 -19.43
CA ALA A 247 -3.22 -0.46 -19.08
C ALA A 247 -4.55 -1.08 -18.65
N TYR A 248 -5.41 -0.28 -18.02
CA TYR A 248 -6.72 -0.68 -17.52
C TYR A 248 -7.80 0.07 -18.33
N LYS A 249 -8.26 -0.57 -19.41
CA LYS A 249 -9.34 -0.04 -20.23
C LYS A 249 -10.64 -0.71 -19.82
N THR A 250 -11.70 0.08 -19.74
CA THR A 250 -13.05 -0.42 -19.53
C THR A 250 -13.84 -0.32 -20.85
N ASN A 251 -14.84 -1.18 -20.99
CA ASN A 251 -15.75 -1.16 -22.15
C ASN A 251 -17.01 -0.32 -21.88
N ASN A 252 -17.22 0.05 -20.61
CA ASN A 252 -18.38 0.83 -20.22
C ASN A 252 -18.14 2.31 -20.55
N THR A 253 -19.06 2.88 -21.30
CA THR A 253 -19.05 4.29 -21.66
C THR A 253 -20.40 4.88 -21.27
N PHE A 254 -20.37 5.93 -20.49
CA PHE A 254 -21.55 6.64 -20.05
C PHE A 254 -21.43 8.12 -20.41
N THR A 255 -22.43 8.66 -21.08
CA THR A 255 -22.51 10.09 -21.39
C THR A 255 -23.56 10.73 -20.49
N ASN A 256 -23.15 11.71 -19.69
CA ASN A 256 -24.07 12.44 -18.81
C ASN A 256 -24.93 13.43 -19.61
N THR A 257 -25.84 14.10 -18.92
CA THR A 257 -26.73 15.10 -19.51
C THR A 257 -26.00 16.31 -20.10
N ASP A 258 -24.79 16.57 -19.64
CA ASP A 258 -23.96 17.70 -20.11
C ASP A 258 -23.08 17.31 -21.31
N GLY A 259 -23.23 16.08 -21.83
CA GLY A 259 -22.45 15.55 -22.95
C GLY A 259 -21.06 15.06 -22.58
N GLU A 260 -20.68 15.03 -21.30
CA GLU A 260 -19.39 14.49 -20.87
C GLU A 260 -19.43 12.95 -20.87
N THR A 261 -18.43 12.34 -21.47
CA THR A 261 -18.29 10.89 -21.52
C THR A 261 -17.31 10.40 -20.47
N THR A 262 -17.76 9.47 -19.63
CA THR A 262 -16.94 8.75 -18.66
C THR A 262 -16.70 7.32 -19.13
N LYS A 263 -15.60 6.71 -18.72
CA LYS A 263 -15.21 5.36 -19.10
C LYS A 263 -15.18 4.39 -17.93
N ALA A 264 -15.73 4.77 -16.80
CA ALA A 264 -15.81 3.91 -15.62
C ALA A 264 -17.16 4.13 -14.93
N ILE A 265 -17.72 3.04 -14.43
CA ILE A 265 -19.02 3.04 -13.73
C ILE A 265 -18.85 2.47 -12.32
N ILE A 266 -19.77 2.85 -11.44
CA ILE A 266 -20.04 2.19 -10.17
C ILE A 266 -21.46 1.61 -10.28
N SER A 267 -21.59 0.33 -9.99
CA SER A 267 -22.85 -0.37 -10.00
C SER A 267 -23.26 -0.76 -8.58
N LYS A 268 -24.52 -0.56 -8.26
CA LYS A 268 -25.15 -0.86 -6.98
C LYS A 268 -26.06 -2.07 -7.14
N TYR A 269 -25.93 -3.05 -6.26
CA TYR A 269 -26.71 -4.29 -6.22
C TYR A 269 -27.39 -4.45 -4.87
N ASN A 270 -28.55 -5.11 -4.81
CA ASN A 270 -29.09 -5.57 -3.53
C ASN A 270 -28.14 -6.63 -2.96
N LEU A 271 -27.78 -6.51 -1.70
CA LEU A 271 -26.89 -7.47 -1.06
C LEU A 271 -27.51 -8.88 -0.98
N SER A 272 -28.83 -8.95 -0.75
CA SER A 272 -29.57 -10.22 -0.77
C SER A 272 -29.49 -10.97 -2.12
N ASP A 273 -29.36 -10.26 -3.23
CA ASP A 273 -29.25 -10.88 -4.55
C ASP A 273 -27.93 -11.66 -4.71
N ILE A 274 -26.89 -11.30 -3.97
CA ILE A 274 -25.58 -11.97 -4.00
C ILE A 274 -25.71 -13.41 -3.48
N ASP A 275 -26.56 -13.62 -2.49
CA ASP A 275 -26.77 -14.93 -1.89
C ASP A 275 -27.73 -15.80 -2.71
N GLU A 276 -28.60 -15.20 -3.51
CA GLU A 276 -29.66 -15.89 -4.25
C GLU A 276 -29.34 -16.09 -5.74
N LYS A 277 -28.60 -15.17 -6.36
CA LYS A 277 -28.39 -15.10 -7.81
C LYS A 277 -26.94 -15.34 -8.21
N GLU A 278 -26.70 -15.93 -9.37
CA GLU A 278 -25.37 -16.07 -9.96
C GLU A 278 -24.92 -14.83 -10.72
N LYS A 279 -25.85 -14.02 -11.18
CA LYS A 279 -25.63 -12.79 -11.95
C LYS A 279 -26.49 -11.66 -11.43
N GLY A 280 -25.87 -10.54 -11.14
CA GLY A 280 -26.54 -9.33 -10.69
C GLY A 280 -27.12 -8.49 -11.83
N ILE A 281 -28.29 -7.92 -11.54
CA ILE A 281 -28.82 -6.79 -12.28
C ILE A 281 -28.64 -5.58 -11.35
N PRO A 282 -27.87 -4.55 -11.74
CA PRO A 282 -27.69 -3.41 -10.88
C PRO A 282 -29.00 -2.67 -10.65
N VAL A 283 -29.28 -2.28 -9.42
CA VAL A 283 -30.43 -1.42 -9.10
C VAL A 283 -30.16 0.04 -9.45
N LEU A 284 -28.87 0.42 -9.56
CA LEU A 284 -28.43 1.73 -9.98
C LEU A 284 -27.00 1.68 -10.50
N GLU A 285 -26.71 2.49 -11.50
CA GLU A 285 -25.38 2.70 -12.04
C GLU A 285 -25.01 4.18 -11.95
N TYR A 286 -23.78 4.44 -11.56
CA TYR A 286 -23.22 5.79 -11.48
C TYR A 286 -22.07 5.92 -12.47
N ALA A 287 -22.08 6.99 -13.25
CA ALA A 287 -20.90 7.39 -14.02
C ALA A 287 -19.89 8.10 -13.10
N ILE A 288 -18.63 7.71 -13.20
CA ILE A 288 -17.57 8.39 -12.49
C ILE A 288 -17.09 9.55 -13.36
N ARG A 289 -17.26 10.78 -12.87
CA ARG A 289 -16.74 11.96 -13.55
C ARG A 289 -15.21 11.91 -13.55
N ASN A 290 -14.59 12.05 -14.72
CA ASN A 290 -13.14 12.23 -14.79
C ASN A 290 -12.80 13.57 -14.13
N SER A 291 -12.15 13.54 -12.95
CA SER A 291 -11.52 14.74 -12.44
C SER A 291 -10.27 15.02 -13.29
N VAL A 292 -10.32 16.10 -14.04
CA VAL A 292 -9.17 16.63 -14.77
C VAL A 292 -8.10 17.14 -13.77
#